data_6591b6f05d21d6387c7f3830c1d6279f
#
_entry.id   6591b6f05d21d6387c7f3830c1d6279f
#
_cell.length_a   1.000
_cell.length_b   1.000
_cell.length_c   1.000
_cell.angle_alpha   90.00
_cell.angle_beta   90.00
_cell.angle_gamma   90.00
#
_symmetry.space_group_name_H-M   'P 1'
#
loop_
_entity.id
_entity.type
_entity.pdbx_description
1 polymer ?
#
loop_
_entity_poly.entity_id
_entity_poly.type
_entity_poly.pdbx_seq_one_letter_code
_entity_poly.pdbx_strand_id
1 'polypeptide(L)'
;MMTPEAIGLLQQSVGKVVRITRADGELIVAKVSLVDPHDEEIVFEMLSTTDESKYEKFDRQPAYLLFFSDIASVDASTDRRA
;
A
#
# COMPACT_ATOMS: atom_id res chain seq x y z
N MET A 1 -10.86 -5.39 -7.22
CA MET A 1 -11.23 -6.05 -6.01
C MET A 1 -10.11 -6.89 -5.48
N MET A 2 -9.85 -6.85 -4.21
CA MET A 2 -8.75 -7.58 -3.63
C MET A 2 -9.08 -9.02 -3.47
N THR A 3 -8.13 -9.89 -3.75
CA THR A 3 -8.34 -11.32 -3.57
C THR A 3 -8.00 -11.69 -2.13
N PRO A 4 -8.48 -12.80 -1.65
CA PRO A 4 -8.11 -13.24 -0.31
C PRO A 4 -6.60 -13.42 -0.15
N GLU A 5 -5.90 -13.83 -1.22
CA GLU A 5 -4.47 -13.97 -1.15
C GLU A 5 -3.81 -12.61 -0.96
N ALA A 6 -4.29 -11.58 -1.63
CA ALA A 6 -3.71 -10.26 -1.49
C ALA A 6 -3.94 -9.71 -0.10
N ILE A 7 -5.13 -9.95 0.46
CA ILE A 7 -5.41 -9.51 1.82
C ILE A 7 -4.49 -10.25 2.79
N GLY A 8 -4.31 -11.55 2.60
CA GLY A 8 -3.42 -12.31 3.45
C GLY A 8 -1.98 -11.81 3.37
N LEU A 9 -1.52 -11.46 2.17
CA LEU A 9 -0.19 -10.92 2.02
C LEU A 9 -0.05 -9.61 2.77
N LEU A 10 -1.04 -8.74 2.68
CA LEU A 10 -0.99 -7.49 3.41
C LEU A 10 -0.94 -7.74 4.91
N GLN A 11 -1.74 -8.67 5.41
CA GLN A 11 -1.77 -8.94 6.83
C GLN A 11 -0.43 -9.48 7.31
N GLN A 12 0.25 -10.26 6.48
CA GLN A 12 1.53 -10.78 6.87
C GLN A 12 2.64 -9.76 6.70
N SER A 13 2.35 -8.65 6.07
CA SER A 13 3.36 -7.65 5.75
C SER A 13 3.32 -6.45 6.66
N VAL A 14 2.56 -6.49 7.73
CA VAL A 14 2.53 -5.37 8.66
C VAL A 14 3.95 -5.17 9.19
N GLY A 15 4.44 -3.95 9.09
CA GLY A 15 5.82 -3.62 9.45
C GLY A 15 6.81 -3.88 8.34
N LYS A 16 6.35 -4.35 7.19
CA LYS A 16 7.23 -4.64 6.08
C LYS A 16 6.86 -3.80 4.88
N VAL A 17 7.72 -3.80 3.90
CA VAL A 17 7.54 -2.99 2.69
C VAL A 17 6.91 -3.84 1.61
N VAL A 18 5.89 -3.31 0.96
CA VAL A 18 5.22 -3.98 -0.15
C VAL A 18 5.07 -3.00 -1.30
N ARG A 19 4.75 -3.54 -2.47
CA ARG A 19 4.39 -2.71 -3.60
C ARG A 19 2.92 -2.88 -3.84
N ILE A 20 2.22 -1.77 -3.92
CA ILE A 20 0.79 -1.74 -4.14
C ILE A 20 0.53 -1.12 -5.50
N THR A 21 -0.26 -1.80 -6.34
CA THR A 21 -0.71 -1.23 -7.59
C THR A 21 -2.15 -0.81 -7.38
N ARG A 22 -2.43 0.48 -7.55
CA ARG A 22 -3.78 0.95 -7.40
C ARG A 22 -4.59 0.66 -8.65
N ALA A 23 -5.89 0.72 -8.52
CA ALA A 23 -6.78 0.45 -9.63
C ALA A 23 -6.55 1.37 -10.82
N ASP A 24 -6.02 2.56 -10.59
CA ASP A 24 -5.75 3.50 -11.68
C ASP A 24 -4.35 3.33 -12.26
N GLY A 25 -3.60 2.35 -11.80
CA GLY A 25 -2.28 2.07 -12.35
C GLY A 25 -1.13 2.66 -11.56
N GLU A 26 -1.41 3.45 -10.54
CA GLU A 26 -0.34 4.02 -9.74
C GLU A 26 0.38 2.93 -8.97
N LEU A 27 1.71 3.00 -8.91
CA LEU A 27 2.48 2.07 -8.12
C LEU A 27 2.99 2.77 -6.88
N ILE A 28 2.75 2.19 -5.74
CA ILE A 28 3.15 2.75 -4.46
C ILE A 28 4.05 1.75 -3.76
N VAL A 29 5.19 2.21 -3.26
CA VAL A 29 6.03 1.42 -2.37
C VAL A 29 5.70 1.88 -0.96
N ALA A 30 5.23 0.99 -0.14
CA ALA A 30 4.67 1.35 1.14
C ALA A 30 5.11 0.42 2.25
N LYS A 31 5.24 0.97 3.45
CA LYS A 31 5.46 0.15 4.63
C LYS A 31 4.13 0.04 5.31
N VAL A 32 3.60 -1.15 5.43
CA VAL A 32 2.27 -1.38 5.96
C VAL A 32 2.26 -1.17 7.46
N SER A 33 1.35 -0.35 7.95
CA SER A 33 1.22 -0.09 9.38
C SER A 33 0.05 -0.84 9.98
N LEU A 34 -1.05 -0.93 9.25
CA LEU A 34 -2.25 -1.58 9.76
C LEU A 34 -3.07 -2.14 8.62
N VAL A 35 -3.63 -3.28 8.79
CA VAL A 35 -4.56 -3.85 7.82
C VAL A 35 -5.85 -4.13 8.56
N ASP A 36 -6.95 -3.57 8.08
CA ASP A 36 -8.25 -3.73 8.71
C ASP A 36 -9.20 -4.42 7.73
N PRO A 37 -9.30 -5.74 7.77
CA PRO A 37 -10.18 -6.42 6.84
C PRO A 37 -11.65 -6.14 7.09
N HIS A 38 -12.01 -5.76 8.30
CA HIS A 38 -13.38 -5.47 8.61
C HIS A 38 -13.85 -4.21 7.88
N ASP A 39 -13.05 -3.17 7.92
CA ASP A 39 -13.37 -1.94 7.21
C ASP A 39 -12.80 -1.93 5.80
N GLU A 40 -12.07 -2.96 5.43
CA GLU A 40 -11.50 -3.10 4.09
C GLU A 40 -10.59 -1.95 3.73
N GLU A 41 -9.67 -1.68 4.60
CA GLU A 41 -8.73 -0.58 4.39
C GLU A 41 -7.37 -0.91 4.94
N ILE A 42 -6.36 -0.22 4.46
CA ILE A 42 -5.02 -0.32 5.01
C ILE A 42 -4.50 1.07 5.33
N VAL A 43 -3.60 1.12 6.30
CA VAL A 43 -2.87 2.33 6.63
C VAL A 43 -1.41 2.02 6.39
N PHE A 44 -0.70 2.92 5.74
CA PHE A 44 0.68 2.67 5.37
C PHE A 44 1.49 3.95 5.33
N GLU A 45 2.80 3.78 5.43
CA GLU A 45 3.72 4.89 5.27
C GLU A 45 4.19 4.86 3.83
N MET A 46 4.05 5.94 3.09
CA MET A 46 4.43 5.95 1.70
C MET A 46 5.91 6.18 1.54
N LEU A 47 6.60 5.27 0.88
CA LEU A 47 8.01 5.42 0.62
C LEU A 47 8.26 5.99 -0.77
N SER A 48 7.45 5.62 -1.74
CA SER A 48 7.53 6.23 -3.07
C SER A 48 6.25 5.98 -3.82
N THR A 49 6.02 6.75 -4.86
CA THR A 49 4.84 6.59 -5.71
C THR A 49 5.19 7.05 -7.10
N THR A 50 4.54 6.49 -8.10
CA THR A 50 4.72 6.92 -9.47
C THR A 50 3.87 8.15 -9.80
N ASP A 51 3.03 8.60 -8.88
CA ASP A 51 2.16 9.73 -9.16
C ASP A 51 2.27 10.73 -8.02
N GLU A 52 3.43 11.34 -7.90
CA GLU A 52 3.67 12.23 -6.78
C GLU A 52 2.78 13.44 -6.77
N SER A 53 2.33 13.88 -7.91
CA SER A 53 1.51 15.09 -7.95
C SER A 53 0.19 14.89 -7.25
N LYS A 54 -0.25 13.63 -7.12
CA LYS A 54 -1.49 13.38 -6.47
C LYS A 54 -1.38 13.68 -4.98
N TYR A 55 -0.19 13.61 -4.44
CA TYR A 55 0.00 13.79 -3.03
C TYR A 55 0.81 15.04 -2.77
N GLU A 56 0.55 16.10 -3.42
CA GLU A 56 1.27 17.27 -3.32
C GLU A 56 1.63 17.57 -2.03
N LYS A 57 2.51 17.73 -1.67
CA LYS A 57 2.97 18.03 -0.50
C LYS A 57 2.91 17.01 0.39
N PHE A 58 3.12 15.91 0.16
CA PHE A 58 3.05 14.98 0.99
C PHE A 58 3.72 15.23 2.14
N ASP A 59 3.99 16.09 2.31
CA ASP A 59 4.70 16.54 3.21
C ASP A 59 4.32 16.19 4.45
N ARG A 60 4.83 15.53 5.04
CA ARG A 60 4.64 15.27 6.29
C ARG A 60 3.52 14.50 6.66
N GLN A 61 2.81 13.90 5.91
CA GLN A 61 1.75 13.05 6.30
C GLN A 61 2.35 11.78 6.79
N PRO A 62 2.25 11.40 8.05
CA PRO A 62 2.88 10.21 8.56
C PRO A 62 2.25 8.93 8.05
N ALA A 63 1.02 8.95 7.66
CA ALA A 63 0.36 7.76 7.20
C ALA A 63 -0.71 8.08 6.18
N TYR A 64 -0.97 7.13 5.29
CA TYR A 64 -1.99 7.27 4.29
C TYR A 64 -2.94 6.09 4.43
N LEU A 65 -4.16 6.26 3.97
CA LEU A 65 -5.17 5.23 4.03
C LEU A 65 -5.66 4.90 2.64
N LEU A 66 -5.81 3.62 2.33
CA LEU A 66 -6.36 3.19 1.07
C LEU A 66 -7.39 2.14 1.34
N PHE A 67 -8.50 2.19 0.61
CA PHE A 67 -9.49 1.16 0.72
C PHE A 67 -9.13 0.00 -0.19
N PHE A 68 -9.51 -1.21 0.18
CA PHE A 68 -9.21 -2.38 -0.63
C PHE A 68 -9.73 -2.21 -2.05
N SER A 69 -10.87 -1.55 -2.22
CA SER A 69 -11.45 -1.38 -3.54
C SER A 69 -10.57 -0.56 -4.48
N ASP A 70 -9.64 0.20 -3.94
CA ASP A 70 -8.75 1.01 -4.77
C ASP A 70 -7.46 0.28 -5.09
N ILE A 71 -7.30 -0.95 -4.66
CA ILE A 71 -6.06 -1.69 -4.85
C ILE A 71 -6.28 -2.76 -5.89
N ALA A 72 -5.48 -2.75 -6.93
CA ALA A 72 -5.56 -3.77 -7.97
C ALA A 72 -4.73 -4.98 -7.59
N SER A 73 -3.55 -4.77 -7.02
CA SER A 73 -2.71 -5.89 -6.63
C SER A 73 -1.68 -5.47 -5.59
N VAL A 74 -1.14 -6.44 -4.90
CA VAL A 74 -0.12 -6.21 -3.89
C VAL A 74 0.97 -7.24 -4.10
N ASP A 75 2.22 -6.81 -4.09
CA ASP A 75 3.34 -7.71 -4.19
C ASP A 75 4.32 -7.44 -3.08
N ALA A 76 4.95 -8.46 -2.58
CA ALA A 76 6.00 -8.26 -1.60
C ALA A 76 7.14 -7.53 -2.27
N SER A 77 7.76 -6.61 -1.58
CA SER A 77 8.89 -5.91 -2.13
C SER A 77 10.07 -6.85 -2.15
N THR A 78 10.67 -7.00 -3.32
CA THR A 78 11.79 -7.88 -3.39
C THR A 78 13.06 -7.14 -3.38
N ASP A 79 12.98 -5.87 -3.17
CA ASP A 79 14.13 -5.13 -3.26
C ASP A 79 14.87 -5.31 -2.07
N ARG A 80 15.74 -6.03 -2.07
CA ARG A 80 16.34 -6.18 -1.07
C ARG A 80 17.49 -5.59 -1.09
N ARG A 81 17.91 -5.12 -1.65
CA ARG A 81 18.97 -4.66 -1.70
C ARG A 81 18.99 -3.85 -1.12
N ALA A 82 18.37 -3.80 -0.86
CA ALA A 82 18.43 -3.11 -0.33
C ALA A 82 19.00 -2.95 0.21
#